data_6b1699e2f871f447cd107b0846394eca
#
_entry.id   6b1699e2f871f447cd107b0846394eca
#
_cell.length_a   1.000
_cell.length_b   1.000
_cell.length_c   1.000
_cell.angle_alpha   90.00
_cell.angle_beta   90.00
_cell.angle_gamma   90.00
#
_symmetry.space_group_name_H-M   'P 1'
#
loop_
_entity.id
_entity.type
_entity.pdbx_description
1 polymer ?
#
loop_
_entity_poly.entity_id
_entity_poly.type
_entity_poly.pdbx_seq_one_letter_code
_entity_poly.pdbx_strand_id
1 'polypeptide(L)'
;MKKALLTALLALALPAVAAEKELLNASYDIARELFARYNALYEKEHPDAPKIKQSHAGSSKQATAILQGLKADVVTFNQVTDVEILASKGKLLPENWRERLPHNSSPYYSTTAFLVRKGNPKHIENWGDLAKEGVSIVFPNPKTSGNGRYTYLGALGYAQDTFKTEAEQHAYLKDLLAHVAVFDTGGRGATTSFVERKIGDVLITFESEVNGIRQEYGAADYEVVVPKISILSEFPVAWLDKNTEAKGTTDAAKDYLQYLYSEPAQRLLAENYYRVRDEKVQAEYKERFPDVQLKTVEDIGGSWEQVMKEHFANGGLLDQLQKR
;
A
#
# COMPACT_ATOMS: atom_id res chain seq x y z
N MET A 1 -39.59 73.85 12.69
CA MET A 1 -39.45 73.00 11.50
C MET A 1 -38.21 72.14 11.63
N LYS A 2 -38.34 70.89 12.10
CA LYS A 2 -37.20 69.92 12.24
C LYS A 2 -37.23 68.97 11.06
N LYS A 3 -36.24 69.04 10.20
CA LYS A 3 -36.04 68.08 9.09
C LYS A 3 -35.35 66.81 9.64
N ALA A 4 -36.04 65.68 9.61
CA ALA A 4 -35.48 64.38 9.89
C ALA A 4 -34.77 63.87 8.63
N LEU A 5 -33.46 63.62 8.70
CA LEU A 5 -32.69 62.94 7.68
C LEU A 5 -32.81 61.42 7.93
N LEU A 6 -33.41 60.71 6.98
CA LEU A 6 -33.52 59.29 6.96
C LEU A 6 -32.27 58.75 6.21
N THR A 7 -31.31 58.18 6.95
CA THR A 7 -30.12 57.53 6.38
C THR A 7 -30.47 56.07 6.08
N ALA A 8 -30.67 55.72 4.81
CA ALA A 8 -30.86 54.34 4.39
C ALA A 8 -29.51 53.63 4.39
N LEU A 9 -29.33 52.68 5.31
CA LEU A 9 -28.20 51.75 5.28
C LEU A 9 -28.48 50.70 4.18
N LEU A 10 -27.74 50.79 3.07
CA LEU A 10 -27.67 49.73 2.06
C LEU A 10 -26.72 48.64 2.60
N ALA A 11 -27.27 47.53 3.10
CA ALA A 11 -26.49 46.36 3.42
C ALA A 11 -26.03 45.69 2.10
N LEU A 12 -24.79 45.89 1.73
CA LEU A 12 -24.13 45.09 0.68
C LEU A 12 -24.00 43.65 1.19
N ALA A 13 -24.89 42.77 0.74
CA ALA A 13 -24.69 41.33 0.86
C ALA A 13 -23.55 40.93 -0.07
N LEU A 14 -22.35 40.78 0.50
CA LEU A 14 -21.24 40.12 -0.18
C LEU A 14 -21.67 38.66 -0.45
N PRO A 15 -21.55 38.15 -1.70
CA PRO A 15 -21.77 36.74 -1.94
C PRO A 15 -20.77 35.97 -1.09
N ALA A 16 -21.27 35.14 -0.19
CA ALA A 16 -20.43 34.15 0.50
C ALA A 16 -19.89 33.25 -0.61
N VAL A 17 -18.60 33.41 -0.93
CA VAL A 17 -17.87 32.44 -1.75
C VAL A 17 -17.90 31.13 -0.93
N ALA A 18 -18.72 30.19 -1.38
CA ALA A 18 -18.77 28.88 -0.78
C ALA A 18 -17.32 28.34 -0.83
N ALA A 19 -16.76 28.03 0.33
CA ALA A 19 -15.42 27.44 0.38
C ALA A 19 -15.41 26.20 -0.51
N GLU A 20 -14.46 26.17 -1.44
CA GLU A 20 -14.30 25.04 -2.35
C GLU A 20 -14.15 23.77 -1.51
N LYS A 21 -15.02 22.79 -1.72
CA LYS A 21 -14.97 21.55 -0.94
C LYS A 21 -13.67 20.81 -1.29
N GLU A 22 -12.97 20.37 -0.29
CA GLU A 22 -11.75 19.59 -0.43
C GLU A 22 -11.98 18.17 0.10
N LEU A 23 -11.43 17.18 -0.62
CA LEU A 23 -11.38 15.78 -0.23
C LEU A 23 -9.94 15.42 0.09
N LEU A 24 -9.67 14.98 1.33
CA LEU A 24 -8.34 14.53 1.75
C LEU A 24 -8.21 13.02 1.63
N ASN A 25 -7.31 12.56 0.74
CA ASN A 25 -6.86 11.18 0.68
C ASN A 25 -5.58 10.99 1.50
N ALA A 26 -5.64 10.13 2.52
CA ALA A 26 -4.47 9.66 3.22
C ALA A 26 -3.99 8.35 2.60
N SER A 27 -2.78 8.36 2.03
CA SER A 27 -2.21 7.25 1.27
C SER A 27 -0.87 6.80 1.81
N TYR A 28 -0.43 5.61 1.41
CA TYR A 28 0.91 5.12 1.74
C TYR A 28 2.00 5.86 0.95
N ASP A 29 3.23 5.79 1.44
CA ASP A 29 4.35 6.66 1.04
C ASP A 29 4.79 6.49 -0.43
N ILE A 30 4.87 5.24 -0.89
CA ILE A 30 5.33 4.91 -2.26
C ILE A 30 4.26 5.12 -3.34
N ALA A 31 3.01 5.40 -2.97
CA ALA A 31 1.93 5.67 -3.92
C ALA A 31 1.81 7.14 -4.36
N ARG A 32 2.76 7.99 -3.96
CA ARG A 32 2.71 9.43 -4.23
C ARG A 32 2.56 9.74 -5.72
N GLU A 33 3.39 9.16 -6.54
CA GLU A 33 3.43 9.36 -7.99
C GLU A 33 2.17 8.78 -8.66
N LEU A 34 1.72 7.61 -8.21
CA LEU A 34 0.47 7.00 -8.66
C LEU A 34 -0.72 7.93 -8.42
N PHE A 35 -0.90 8.41 -7.18
CA PHE A 35 -2.06 9.25 -6.85
C PHE A 35 -1.97 10.67 -7.44
N ALA A 36 -0.78 11.18 -7.73
CA ALA A 36 -0.66 12.42 -8.50
C ALA A 36 -1.26 12.25 -9.92
N ARG A 37 -0.94 11.14 -10.59
CA ARG A 37 -1.50 10.81 -11.92
C ARG A 37 -2.99 10.46 -11.84
N TYR A 38 -3.40 9.68 -10.84
CA TYR A 38 -4.79 9.30 -10.63
C TYR A 38 -5.69 10.51 -10.38
N ASN A 39 -5.27 11.44 -9.54
CA ASN A 39 -6.04 12.65 -9.26
C ASN A 39 -6.21 13.52 -10.51
N ALA A 40 -5.15 13.67 -11.32
CA ALA A 40 -5.23 14.40 -12.57
C ALA A 40 -6.23 13.75 -13.56
N LEU A 41 -6.25 12.41 -13.61
CA LEU A 41 -7.22 11.67 -14.42
C LEU A 41 -8.65 11.84 -13.87
N TYR A 42 -8.84 11.67 -12.56
CA TYR A 42 -10.13 11.80 -11.91
C TYR A 42 -10.70 13.21 -12.07
N GLU A 43 -9.93 14.26 -11.79
CA GLU A 43 -10.36 15.66 -11.91
C GLU A 43 -10.73 16.02 -13.36
N LYS A 44 -10.06 15.44 -14.35
CA LYS A 44 -10.39 15.63 -15.77
C LYS A 44 -11.76 15.04 -16.13
N GLU A 45 -12.07 13.85 -15.60
CA GLU A 45 -13.33 13.16 -15.87
C GLU A 45 -14.50 13.68 -15.00
N HIS A 46 -14.17 14.33 -13.86
CA HIS A 46 -15.12 14.85 -12.87
C HIS A 46 -14.84 16.33 -12.55
N PRO A 47 -15.09 17.24 -13.50
CA PRO A 47 -14.70 18.65 -13.36
C PRO A 47 -15.40 19.37 -12.19
N ASP A 48 -16.54 18.87 -11.73
CA ASP A 48 -17.30 19.39 -10.59
C ASP A 48 -16.94 18.74 -9.24
N ALA A 49 -15.99 17.81 -9.23
CA ALA A 49 -15.56 17.13 -8.01
C ALA A 49 -14.80 18.08 -7.07
N PRO A 50 -14.83 17.84 -5.75
CA PRO A 50 -13.99 18.55 -4.82
C PRO A 50 -12.51 18.41 -5.17
N LYS A 51 -11.73 19.44 -4.86
CA LYS A 51 -10.27 19.37 -5.03
C LYS A 51 -9.67 18.28 -4.16
N ILE A 52 -8.87 17.42 -4.77
CA ILE A 52 -8.23 16.31 -4.06
C ILE A 52 -6.93 16.78 -3.40
N LYS A 53 -6.87 16.64 -2.08
CA LYS A 53 -5.65 16.82 -1.28
C LYS A 53 -5.06 15.47 -0.91
N GLN A 54 -3.74 15.42 -0.82
CA GLN A 54 -3.00 14.19 -0.55
C GLN A 54 -2.14 14.31 0.72
N SER A 55 -2.17 13.24 1.53
CA SER A 55 -1.21 13.02 2.60
C SER A 55 -0.53 11.67 2.37
N HIS A 56 0.81 11.65 2.37
CA HIS A 56 1.59 10.44 2.11
C HIS A 56 2.55 10.13 3.26
N ALA A 57 2.39 8.96 3.86
CA ALA A 57 3.29 8.36 4.84
C ALA A 57 3.04 6.84 4.87
N GLY A 58 3.84 6.05 5.57
CA GLY A 58 3.52 4.63 5.77
C GLY A 58 2.10 4.46 6.32
N SER A 59 1.34 3.45 5.83
CA SER A 59 -0.08 3.26 6.17
C SER A 59 -0.35 3.30 7.68
N SER A 60 0.47 2.61 8.47
CA SER A 60 0.31 2.59 9.94
C SER A 60 0.53 3.98 10.59
N LYS A 61 1.42 4.81 10.00
CA LYS A 61 1.59 6.21 10.44
C LYS A 61 0.38 7.05 10.08
N GLN A 62 -0.19 6.87 8.89
CA GLN A 62 -1.43 7.55 8.49
C GLN A 62 -2.60 7.15 9.39
N ALA A 63 -2.78 5.85 9.64
CA ALA A 63 -3.82 5.37 10.54
C ALA A 63 -3.68 5.99 11.94
N THR A 64 -2.46 6.06 12.47
CA THR A 64 -2.17 6.72 13.76
C THR A 64 -2.51 8.22 13.71
N ALA A 65 -2.10 8.93 12.67
CA ALA A 65 -2.41 10.36 12.51
C ALA A 65 -3.93 10.61 12.44
N ILE A 66 -4.67 9.74 11.75
CA ILE A 66 -6.13 9.82 11.67
C ILE A 66 -6.77 9.60 13.04
N LEU A 67 -6.31 8.59 13.80
CA LEU A 67 -6.78 8.37 15.18
C LEU A 67 -6.47 9.55 16.10
N GLN A 68 -5.38 10.28 15.83
CA GLN A 68 -4.96 11.48 16.56
C GLN A 68 -5.63 12.77 16.04
N GLY A 69 -6.49 12.69 15.03
CA GLY A 69 -7.31 13.83 14.61
C GLY A 69 -7.13 14.32 13.18
N LEU A 70 -6.27 13.71 12.36
CA LEU A 70 -6.19 14.01 10.93
C LEU A 70 -7.55 13.69 10.27
N LYS A 71 -8.19 14.68 9.70
CA LYS A 71 -9.54 14.59 9.12
C LYS A 71 -9.48 14.13 7.65
N ALA A 72 -8.91 12.95 7.40
CA ALA A 72 -8.98 12.34 6.08
C ALA A 72 -10.42 11.94 5.74
N ASP A 73 -10.79 12.11 4.47
CA ASP A 73 -12.09 11.67 3.93
C ASP A 73 -11.99 10.21 3.46
N VAL A 74 -10.91 9.89 2.78
CA VAL A 74 -10.63 8.54 2.28
C VAL A 74 -9.22 8.10 2.68
N VAL A 75 -9.05 6.79 2.76
CA VAL A 75 -7.76 6.14 2.90
C VAL A 75 -7.53 5.21 1.71
N THR A 76 -6.30 5.20 1.21
CA THR A 76 -5.82 4.28 0.18
C THR A 76 -4.53 3.67 0.71
N PHE A 77 -4.65 2.53 1.39
CA PHE A 77 -3.56 1.94 2.17
C PHE A 77 -2.94 0.72 1.48
N ASN A 78 -1.81 0.27 1.97
CA ASN A 78 -1.18 -0.97 1.56
C ASN A 78 -1.28 -2.06 2.65
N GLN A 79 -2.14 -1.86 3.65
CA GLN A 79 -2.28 -2.79 4.78
C GLN A 79 -3.72 -2.81 5.29
N VAL A 80 -4.34 -3.97 5.24
CA VAL A 80 -5.73 -4.18 5.68
C VAL A 80 -5.93 -3.83 7.16
N THR A 81 -5.01 -4.26 8.02
CA THR A 81 -5.08 -4.01 9.47
C THR A 81 -5.06 -2.53 9.85
N ASP A 82 -4.50 -1.68 9.00
CA ASP A 82 -4.48 -0.23 9.23
C ASP A 82 -5.85 0.41 8.97
N VAL A 83 -6.69 -0.17 8.08
CA VAL A 83 -8.09 0.24 7.94
C VAL A 83 -8.94 -0.35 9.06
N GLU A 84 -8.70 -1.61 9.44
CA GLU A 84 -9.40 -2.27 10.53
C GLU A 84 -9.28 -1.51 11.87
N ILE A 85 -8.12 -0.94 12.16
CA ILE A 85 -7.93 -0.15 13.38
C ILE A 85 -8.75 1.16 13.35
N LEU A 86 -8.94 1.76 12.17
CA LEU A 86 -9.81 2.94 12.02
C LEU A 86 -11.28 2.59 12.23
N ALA A 87 -11.71 1.39 11.83
CA ALA A 87 -13.06 0.88 12.11
C ALA A 87 -13.22 0.50 13.58
N SER A 88 -12.38 -0.40 14.09
CA SER A 88 -12.54 -1.01 15.41
C SER A 88 -12.26 -0.04 16.56
N LYS A 89 -11.13 0.68 16.54
CA LYS A 89 -10.74 1.64 17.58
C LYS A 89 -11.23 3.06 17.29
N GLY A 90 -11.09 3.51 16.05
CA GLY A 90 -11.47 4.87 15.65
C GLY A 90 -12.98 5.08 15.55
N LYS A 91 -13.75 4.01 15.30
CA LYS A 91 -15.18 4.07 14.99
C LYS A 91 -15.49 5.10 13.90
N LEU A 92 -14.57 5.20 12.90
CA LEU A 92 -14.65 6.18 11.81
C LEU A 92 -15.43 5.63 10.61
N LEU A 93 -15.54 4.31 10.49
CA LEU A 93 -16.25 3.58 9.46
C LEU A 93 -16.79 2.25 10.04
N PRO A 94 -17.76 1.58 9.39
CA PRO A 94 -18.29 0.28 9.84
C PRO A 94 -17.22 -0.83 9.79
N GLU A 95 -17.38 -1.84 10.65
CA GLU A 95 -16.45 -2.98 10.70
C GLU A 95 -16.50 -3.86 9.44
N ASN A 96 -17.65 -3.89 8.74
CA ASN A 96 -17.81 -4.57 7.45
C ASN A 96 -17.39 -3.71 6.24
N TRP A 97 -16.48 -2.76 6.41
CA TRP A 97 -16.00 -1.84 5.37
C TRP A 97 -15.48 -2.56 4.11
N ARG A 98 -14.92 -3.77 4.26
CA ARG A 98 -14.40 -4.57 3.14
C ARG A 98 -15.48 -4.97 2.12
N GLU A 99 -16.73 -5.08 2.55
CA GLU A 99 -17.87 -5.48 1.71
C GLU A 99 -18.46 -4.32 0.89
N ARG A 100 -17.99 -3.09 1.12
CA ARG A 100 -18.59 -1.86 0.56
C ARG A 100 -18.20 -1.61 -0.89
N LEU A 101 -17.07 -2.15 -1.34
CA LEU A 101 -16.57 -2.06 -2.72
C LEU A 101 -16.11 -3.46 -3.18
N PRO A 102 -16.07 -3.71 -4.50
CA PRO A 102 -15.66 -5.01 -5.04
C PRO A 102 -14.27 -5.46 -4.55
N HIS A 103 -14.03 -6.77 -4.57
CA HIS A 103 -12.76 -7.39 -4.22
C HIS A 103 -12.25 -7.00 -2.82
N ASN A 104 -13.11 -7.08 -1.80
CA ASN A 104 -12.79 -6.68 -0.44
C ASN A 104 -12.33 -5.22 -0.31
N SER A 105 -12.93 -4.33 -1.09
CA SER A 105 -12.52 -2.92 -1.19
C SER A 105 -11.05 -2.73 -1.59
N SER A 106 -10.54 -3.62 -2.46
CA SER A 106 -9.18 -3.60 -3.00
C SER A 106 -9.22 -3.50 -4.52
N PRO A 107 -9.24 -2.29 -5.10
CA PRO A 107 -9.37 -2.07 -6.55
C PRO A 107 -8.16 -2.54 -7.36
N TYR A 108 -7.04 -2.70 -6.73
CA TYR A 108 -5.80 -3.19 -7.30
C TYR A 108 -4.99 -3.96 -6.24
N TYR A 109 -4.00 -4.69 -6.70
CA TYR A 109 -3.14 -5.50 -5.84
C TYR A 109 -1.72 -5.57 -6.40
N SER A 110 -0.83 -6.14 -5.64
CA SER A 110 0.52 -6.46 -6.06
C SER A 110 0.92 -7.82 -5.49
N THR A 111 2.16 -8.16 -5.67
CA THR A 111 2.82 -9.27 -4.98
C THR A 111 4.20 -8.83 -4.56
N THR A 112 4.90 -9.64 -3.78
CA THR A 112 6.30 -9.39 -3.42
C THR A 112 7.22 -9.86 -4.54
N ALA A 113 8.18 -9.03 -4.91
CA ALA A 113 9.19 -9.32 -5.91
C ALA A 113 10.59 -8.87 -5.43
N PHE A 114 11.61 -9.21 -6.21
CA PHE A 114 12.99 -8.92 -5.89
C PHE A 114 13.60 -7.98 -6.93
N LEU A 115 14.30 -6.95 -6.47
CA LEU A 115 15.17 -6.14 -7.29
C LEU A 115 16.61 -6.56 -7.02
N VAL A 116 17.29 -7.05 -8.05
CA VAL A 116 18.66 -7.51 -7.95
C VAL A 116 19.60 -6.62 -8.74
N ARG A 117 20.88 -6.68 -8.45
CA ARG A 117 21.92 -5.96 -9.17
C ARG A 117 22.04 -6.47 -10.61
N LYS A 118 22.54 -5.63 -11.52
CA LYS A 118 22.78 -5.95 -12.93
C LYS A 118 23.45 -7.32 -13.10
N GLY A 119 22.90 -8.12 -14.00
CA GLY A 119 23.42 -9.45 -14.32
C GLY A 119 23.13 -10.49 -13.24
N ASN A 120 22.35 -10.15 -12.23
CA ASN A 120 21.95 -11.05 -11.13
C ASN A 120 23.13 -11.92 -10.61
N PRO A 121 24.20 -11.32 -10.07
CA PRO A 121 25.45 -12.02 -9.78
C PRO A 121 25.30 -13.08 -8.67
N LYS A 122 24.21 -13.07 -7.92
CA LYS A 122 23.88 -14.07 -6.90
C LYS A 122 22.94 -15.16 -7.39
N HIS A 123 22.54 -15.12 -8.67
CA HIS A 123 21.61 -16.06 -9.30
C HIS A 123 20.32 -16.26 -8.48
N ILE A 124 19.69 -15.15 -8.12
CA ILE A 124 18.43 -15.12 -7.36
C ILE A 124 17.28 -15.37 -8.34
N GLU A 125 16.55 -16.47 -8.17
CA GLU A 125 15.39 -16.83 -9.00
C GLU A 125 14.13 -17.06 -8.16
N ASN A 126 14.30 -17.40 -6.88
CA ASN A 126 13.19 -17.70 -5.98
C ASN A 126 13.55 -17.40 -4.51
N TRP A 127 12.56 -17.59 -3.63
CA TRP A 127 12.72 -17.37 -2.20
C TRP A 127 13.84 -18.18 -1.54
N GLY A 128 14.08 -19.42 -2.01
CA GLY A 128 15.11 -20.29 -1.46
C GLY A 128 16.53 -19.74 -1.67
N ASP A 129 16.73 -18.97 -2.74
CA ASP A 129 18.04 -18.39 -3.04
C ASP A 129 18.41 -17.26 -2.06
N LEU A 130 17.42 -16.63 -1.41
CA LEU A 130 17.63 -15.57 -0.44
C LEU A 130 18.26 -16.05 0.88
N ALA A 131 18.14 -17.33 1.19
CA ALA A 131 18.74 -17.97 2.37
C ALA A 131 20.11 -18.62 2.08
N LYS A 132 20.66 -18.49 0.86
CA LYS A 132 21.98 -19.01 0.51
C LYS A 132 23.10 -18.18 1.14
N GLU A 133 24.18 -18.84 1.52
CA GLU A 133 25.38 -18.19 2.05
C GLU A 133 25.89 -17.08 1.10
N GLY A 134 26.28 -15.95 1.66
CA GLY A 134 26.82 -14.82 0.92
C GLY A 134 25.79 -13.97 0.18
N VAL A 135 24.49 -14.20 0.36
CA VAL A 135 23.41 -13.32 -0.10
C VAL A 135 23.08 -12.33 1.01
N SER A 136 22.97 -11.06 0.66
CA SER A 136 22.59 -9.97 1.56
C SER A 136 21.31 -9.30 1.07
N ILE A 137 20.29 -9.24 1.92
CA ILE A 137 18.97 -8.75 1.56
C ILE A 137 18.57 -7.49 2.34
N VAL A 138 17.73 -6.68 1.72
CA VAL A 138 17.15 -5.47 2.32
C VAL A 138 15.64 -5.52 2.13
N PHE A 139 14.88 -5.30 3.19
CA PHE A 139 13.45 -5.05 3.14
C PHE A 139 12.96 -4.33 4.40
N PRO A 140 11.76 -3.72 4.36
CA PRO A 140 11.24 -2.99 5.51
C PRO A 140 10.96 -3.89 6.71
N ASN A 141 11.10 -3.34 7.91
CA ASN A 141 10.82 -4.08 9.14
C ASN A 141 9.33 -4.45 9.25
N PRO A 142 8.99 -5.74 9.39
CA PRO A 142 7.60 -6.19 9.53
C PRO A 142 6.86 -5.61 10.75
N LYS A 143 7.58 -5.19 11.79
CA LYS A 143 6.99 -4.54 12.97
C LYS A 143 6.43 -3.15 12.65
N THR A 144 6.97 -2.46 11.63
CA THR A 144 6.65 -1.05 11.34
C THR A 144 6.08 -0.82 9.95
N SER A 145 6.10 -1.84 9.08
CA SER A 145 5.74 -1.71 7.66
C SER A 145 4.85 -2.85 7.18
N GLY A 146 3.73 -2.51 6.55
CA GLY A 146 2.88 -3.47 5.84
C GLY A 146 3.63 -4.19 4.72
N ASN A 147 4.49 -3.48 3.98
CA ASN A 147 5.37 -4.06 2.97
C ASN A 147 6.28 -5.15 3.59
N GLY A 148 6.90 -4.86 4.74
CA GLY A 148 7.71 -5.84 5.45
C GLY A 148 6.91 -7.07 5.90
N ARG A 149 5.64 -6.88 6.32
CA ARG A 149 4.74 -8.00 6.68
C ARG A 149 4.45 -8.88 5.48
N TYR A 150 4.12 -8.29 4.33
CA TYR A 150 3.91 -9.06 3.09
C TYR A 150 5.19 -9.78 2.64
N THR A 151 6.37 -9.16 2.77
CA THR A 151 7.64 -9.81 2.47
C THR A 151 7.85 -11.05 3.35
N TYR A 152 7.67 -10.91 4.66
CA TYR A 152 7.79 -12.04 5.60
C TYR A 152 6.76 -13.15 5.29
N LEU A 153 5.51 -12.78 5.02
CA LEU A 153 4.45 -13.76 4.70
C LEU A 153 4.68 -14.44 3.34
N GLY A 154 5.24 -13.74 2.36
CA GLY A 154 5.65 -14.35 1.09
C GLY A 154 6.72 -15.43 1.29
N ALA A 155 7.72 -15.14 2.13
CA ALA A 155 8.74 -16.10 2.50
C ALA A 155 8.16 -17.30 3.29
N LEU A 156 7.25 -17.05 4.22
CA LEU A 156 6.55 -18.11 4.98
C LEU A 156 5.69 -18.99 4.06
N GLY A 157 4.93 -18.37 3.13
CA GLY A 157 4.12 -19.11 2.16
C GLY A 157 4.97 -20.01 1.26
N TYR A 158 6.13 -19.54 0.82
CA TYR A 158 7.12 -20.36 0.12
C TYR A 158 7.62 -21.52 1.01
N ALA A 159 7.94 -21.24 2.27
CA ALA A 159 8.43 -22.25 3.20
C ALA A 159 7.39 -23.36 3.43
N GLN A 160 6.12 -23.01 3.59
CA GLN A 160 5.01 -23.95 3.76
C GLN A 160 4.83 -24.88 2.55
N ASP A 161 5.06 -24.37 1.33
CA ASP A 161 4.98 -25.19 0.11
C ASP A 161 6.20 -26.07 -0.10
N THR A 162 7.37 -25.65 0.41
CA THR A 162 8.65 -26.30 0.14
C THR A 162 9.03 -27.32 1.20
N PHE A 163 8.76 -27.02 2.46
CA PHE A 163 9.19 -27.82 3.61
C PHE A 163 8.02 -28.51 4.31
N LYS A 164 8.22 -29.75 4.71
CA LYS A 164 7.15 -30.59 5.25
C LYS A 164 6.83 -30.33 6.72
N THR A 165 7.80 -29.88 7.49
CA THR A 165 7.66 -29.66 8.92
C THR A 165 7.79 -28.21 9.30
N GLU A 166 7.06 -27.77 10.33
CA GLU A 166 7.16 -26.43 10.89
C GLU A 166 8.59 -26.08 11.31
N ALA A 167 9.34 -27.06 11.84
CA ALA A 167 10.73 -26.86 12.23
C ALA A 167 11.63 -26.49 11.02
N GLU A 168 11.44 -27.15 9.87
CA GLU A 168 12.16 -26.83 8.64
C GLU A 168 11.77 -25.45 8.09
N GLN A 169 10.47 -25.12 8.15
CA GLN A 169 9.96 -23.80 7.74
C GLN A 169 10.56 -22.69 8.59
N HIS A 170 10.59 -22.88 9.90
CA HIS A 170 11.20 -21.92 10.83
C HIS A 170 12.72 -21.82 10.66
N ALA A 171 13.43 -22.93 10.38
CA ALA A 171 14.85 -22.90 10.08
C ALA A 171 15.14 -22.05 8.84
N TYR A 172 14.39 -22.25 7.75
CA TYR A 172 14.52 -21.44 6.55
C TYR A 172 14.27 -19.95 6.82
N LEU A 173 13.18 -19.60 7.55
CA LEU A 173 12.88 -18.20 7.87
C LEU A 173 13.97 -17.58 8.74
N LYS A 174 14.54 -18.32 9.68
CA LYS A 174 15.65 -17.87 10.52
C LYS A 174 16.90 -17.57 9.67
N ASP A 175 17.23 -18.45 8.73
CA ASP A 175 18.35 -18.24 7.82
C ASP A 175 18.13 -17.02 6.92
N LEU A 176 16.93 -16.88 6.33
CA LEU A 176 16.59 -15.71 5.53
C LEU A 176 16.69 -14.41 6.34
N LEU A 177 16.16 -14.39 7.57
CA LEU A 177 16.22 -13.22 8.45
C LEU A 177 17.66 -12.89 8.90
N ALA A 178 18.53 -13.88 9.01
CA ALA A 178 19.94 -13.68 9.32
C ALA A 178 20.72 -12.98 8.19
N HIS A 179 20.24 -13.07 6.96
CA HIS A 179 20.82 -12.40 5.79
C HIS A 179 20.35 -10.95 5.60
N VAL A 180 19.44 -10.46 6.43
CA VAL A 180 18.96 -9.09 6.34
C VAL A 180 20.02 -8.12 6.82
N ALA A 181 20.58 -7.34 5.90
CA ALA A 181 21.60 -6.33 6.22
C ALA A 181 20.99 -5.12 6.94
N VAL A 182 19.77 -4.73 6.54
CA VAL A 182 19.08 -3.58 7.10
C VAL A 182 17.56 -3.84 7.14
N PHE A 183 16.96 -3.54 8.28
CA PHE A 183 15.52 -3.41 8.45
C PHE A 183 15.14 -1.93 8.49
N ASP A 184 14.77 -1.37 7.35
CA ASP A 184 14.28 0.01 7.28
C ASP A 184 12.87 0.14 7.83
N THR A 185 12.47 1.37 8.20
CA THR A 185 11.16 1.62 8.81
C THR A 185 9.98 1.54 7.82
N GLY A 186 10.26 1.56 6.51
CA GLY A 186 9.26 1.53 5.44
C GLY A 186 9.89 1.30 4.07
N GLY A 187 9.05 1.17 3.03
CA GLY A 187 9.48 0.85 1.66
C GLY A 187 10.48 1.86 1.10
N ARG A 188 10.21 3.15 1.22
CA ARG A 188 11.11 4.20 0.71
C ARG A 188 12.49 4.18 1.40
N GLY A 189 12.55 3.89 2.69
CA GLY A 189 13.82 3.70 3.41
C GLY A 189 14.62 2.53 2.85
N ALA A 190 13.96 1.39 2.62
CA ALA A 190 14.59 0.21 2.03
C ALA A 190 15.13 0.49 0.61
N THR A 191 14.36 1.22 -0.21
CA THR A 191 14.81 1.69 -1.53
C THR A 191 16.07 2.54 -1.42
N THR A 192 16.08 3.55 -0.53
CA THR A 192 17.27 4.40 -0.28
C THR A 192 18.48 3.57 0.16
N SER A 193 18.30 2.63 1.08
CA SER A 193 19.39 1.74 1.54
C SER A 193 19.95 0.92 0.39
N PHE A 194 19.10 0.33 -0.44
CA PHE A 194 19.54 -0.49 -1.55
C PHE A 194 20.11 0.32 -2.71
N VAL A 195 19.37 1.35 -3.21
CA VAL A 195 19.72 2.08 -4.42
C VAL A 195 20.83 3.10 -4.17
N GLU A 196 20.66 3.96 -3.17
CA GLU A 196 21.57 5.09 -2.94
C GLU A 196 22.79 4.68 -2.10
N ARG A 197 22.57 3.94 -1.01
CA ARG A 197 23.64 3.49 -0.11
C ARG A 197 24.34 2.21 -0.57
N LYS A 198 23.82 1.56 -1.62
CA LYS A 198 24.38 0.34 -2.20
C LYS A 198 24.46 -0.85 -1.21
N ILE A 199 23.56 -0.89 -0.21
CA ILE A 199 23.50 -1.98 0.77
C ILE A 199 22.74 -3.16 0.18
N GLY A 200 23.26 -4.38 0.39
CA GLY A 200 22.62 -5.62 -0.02
C GLY A 200 22.71 -5.97 -1.50
N ASP A 201 22.49 -7.23 -1.78
CA ASP A 201 22.43 -7.81 -3.14
C ASP A 201 21.02 -7.77 -3.70
N VAL A 202 20.01 -7.85 -2.83
CA VAL A 202 18.59 -7.96 -3.17
C VAL A 202 17.77 -6.99 -2.33
N LEU A 203 16.91 -6.19 -2.98
CA LEU A 203 15.81 -5.48 -2.34
C LEU A 203 14.53 -6.30 -2.54
N ILE A 204 13.83 -6.58 -1.45
CA ILE A 204 12.53 -7.27 -1.49
C ILE A 204 11.44 -6.24 -1.19
N THR A 205 10.52 -6.05 -2.13
CA THR A 205 9.40 -5.12 -2.00
C THR A 205 8.26 -5.51 -2.94
N PHE A 206 7.26 -4.66 -3.12
CA PHE A 206 6.17 -4.94 -4.05
C PHE A 206 6.65 -4.96 -5.51
N GLU A 207 6.05 -5.84 -6.33
CA GLU A 207 6.30 -5.90 -7.77
C GLU A 207 6.11 -4.54 -8.45
N SER A 208 5.09 -3.79 -8.05
CA SER A 208 4.86 -2.42 -8.53
C SER A 208 6.03 -1.48 -8.21
N GLU A 209 6.62 -1.62 -7.03
CA GLU A 209 7.72 -0.76 -6.59
C GLU A 209 9.05 -1.13 -7.26
N VAL A 210 9.40 -2.43 -7.35
CA VAL A 210 10.66 -2.84 -8.01
C VAL A 210 10.71 -2.39 -9.47
N ASN A 211 9.57 -2.43 -10.16
CA ASN A 211 9.48 -1.94 -11.54
C ASN A 211 9.59 -0.40 -11.61
N GLY A 212 8.96 0.32 -10.70
CA GLY A 212 9.09 1.77 -10.58
C GLY A 212 10.53 2.21 -10.30
N ILE A 213 11.20 1.57 -9.34
CA ILE A 213 12.60 1.82 -9.00
C ILE A 213 13.51 1.58 -10.23
N ARG A 214 13.29 0.46 -10.92
CA ARG A 214 14.06 0.15 -12.14
C ARG A 214 13.90 1.22 -13.22
N GLN A 215 12.70 1.79 -13.36
CA GLN A 215 12.48 2.87 -14.32
C GLN A 215 13.14 4.19 -13.89
N GLU A 216 13.04 4.52 -12.60
CA GLU A 216 13.56 5.79 -12.06
C GLU A 216 15.08 5.82 -11.96
N TYR A 217 15.71 4.74 -11.50
CA TYR A 217 17.14 4.70 -11.19
C TYR A 217 18.00 4.02 -12.24
N GLY A 218 17.41 3.47 -13.29
CA GLY A 218 18.13 2.89 -14.43
C GLY A 218 17.77 1.42 -14.70
N ALA A 219 17.07 1.21 -15.79
CA ALA A 219 16.70 -0.13 -16.25
C ALA A 219 17.90 -1.02 -16.60
N ALA A 220 19.07 -0.43 -16.83
CA ALA A 220 20.30 -1.15 -17.13
C ALA A 220 21.08 -1.60 -15.88
N ASP A 221 20.76 -1.07 -14.69
CA ASP A 221 21.52 -1.30 -13.46
C ASP A 221 20.88 -2.35 -12.55
N TYR A 222 19.62 -2.70 -12.81
CA TYR A 222 18.83 -3.60 -11.99
C TYR A 222 18.03 -4.58 -12.84
N GLU A 223 17.80 -5.77 -12.28
CA GLU A 223 16.89 -6.76 -12.84
C GLU A 223 15.77 -7.05 -11.84
N VAL A 224 14.57 -7.32 -12.37
CA VAL A 224 13.40 -7.69 -11.57
C VAL A 224 13.24 -9.21 -11.62
N VAL A 225 13.14 -9.82 -10.47
CA VAL A 225 12.82 -11.25 -10.31
C VAL A 225 11.47 -11.36 -9.60
N VAL A 226 10.50 -11.95 -10.28
CA VAL A 226 9.20 -12.25 -9.68
C VAL A 226 9.17 -13.75 -9.39
N PRO A 227 9.13 -14.16 -8.11
CA PRO A 227 9.13 -15.59 -7.77
C PRO A 227 7.80 -16.24 -8.22
N LYS A 228 7.84 -17.53 -8.58
CA LYS A 228 6.65 -18.27 -9.04
C LYS A 228 5.57 -18.43 -7.97
N ILE A 229 5.96 -18.40 -6.69
CA ILE A 229 5.06 -18.43 -5.53
C ILE A 229 5.31 -17.16 -4.74
N SER A 230 4.25 -16.45 -4.41
CA SER A 230 4.33 -15.23 -3.61
C SER A 230 2.99 -14.95 -2.91
N ILE A 231 2.85 -13.79 -2.31
CA ILE A 231 1.68 -13.40 -1.55
C ILE A 231 0.80 -12.40 -2.32
N LEU A 232 -0.51 -12.56 -2.23
CA LEU A 232 -1.47 -11.55 -2.64
C LEU A 232 -1.40 -10.34 -1.71
N SER A 233 -0.86 -9.25 -2.19
CA SER A 233 -0.78 -7.98 -1.46
C SER A 233 -1.94 -7.09 -1.88
N GLU A 234 -3.01 -7.09 -1.10
CA GLU A 234 -4.18 -6.25 -1.33
C GLU A 234 -3.92 -4.81 -0.88
N PHE A 235 -4.38 -3.86 -1.70
CA PHE A 235 -4.32 -2.43 -1.38
C PHE A 235 -5.73 -1.92 -1.05
N PRO A 236 -6.13 -1.93 0.23
CA PRO A 236 -7.46 -1.57 0.65
C PRO A 236 -7.72 -0.08 0.54
N VAL A 237 -8.95 0.25 0.15
CA VAL A 237 -9.44 1.62 0.12
C VAL A 237 -10.74 1.73 0.92
N ALA A 238 -10.94 2.86 1.60
CA ALA A 238 -12.16 3.08 2.37
C ALA A 238 -12.45 4.58 2.53
N TRP A 239 -13.72 4.95 2.59
CA TRP A 239 -14.13 6.28 3.06
C TRP A 239 -14.43 6.24 4.55
N LEU A 240 -14.10 7.33 5.25
CA LEU A 240 -14.26 7.46 6.69
C LEU A 240 -15.57 8.20 7.00
N ASP A 241 -16.66 7.45 7.21
CA ASP A 241 -18.02 7.98 7.33
C ASP A 241 -18.11 9.16 8.29
N LYS A 242 -17.57 9.03 9.48
CA LYS A 242 -17.61 10.09 10.48
C LYS A 242 -16.98 11.41 10.01
N ASN A 243 -15.92 11.33 9.24
CA ASN A 243 -15.24 12.52 8.71
C ASN A 243 -15.97 13.09 7.50
N THR A 244 -16.38 12.22 6.57
CA THR A 244 -17.06 12.62 5.34
C THR A 244 -18.45 13.20 5.62
N GLU A 245 -19.19 12.64 6.58
CA GLU A 245 -20.48 13.18 7.03
C GLU A 245 -20.31 14.56 7.65
N ALA A 246 -19.34 14.74 8.54
CA ALA A 246 -19.06 16.03 9.17
C ALA A 246 -18.65 17.11 8.17
N LYS A 247 -18.00 16.73 7.05
CA LYS A 247 -17.54 17.65 5.99
C LYS A 247 -18.54 17.78 4.83
N GLY A 248 -19.56 16.91 4.76
CA GLY A 248 -20.48 16.83 3.63
C GLY A 248 -19.81 16.37 2.33
N THR A 249 -18.81 15.48 2.42
CA THR A 249 -18.02 14.95 1.30
C THR A 249 -18.29 13.48 1.00
N THR A 250 -19.29 12.85 1.62
CA THR A 250 -19.56 11.41 1.54
C THR A 250 -19.73 10.92 0.10
N ASP A 251 -20.55 11.61 -0.70
CA ASP A 251 -20.81 11.16 -2.08
C ASP A 251 -19.57 11.32 -2.95
N ALA A 252 -18.82 12.41 -2.79
CA ALA A 252 -17.56 12.63 -3.50
C ALA A 252 -16.48 11.59 -3.10
N ALA A 253 -16.43 11.23 -1.82
CA ALA A 253 -15.50 10.20 -1.33
C ALA A 253 -15.82 8.82 -1.92
N LYS A 254 -17.10 8.45 -2.00
CA LYS A 254 -17.54 7.22 -2.65
C LYS A 254 -17.20 7.22 -4.14
N ASP A 255 -17.55 8.28 -4.85
CA ASP A 255 -17.29 8.42 -6.28
C ASP A 255 -15.79 8.33 -6.58
N TYR A 256 -14.96 9.05 -5.82
CA TYR A 256 -13.50 8.99 -5.95
C TYR A 256 -12.95 7.57 -5.80
N LEU A 257 -13.42 6.78 -4.83
CA LEU A 257 -12.96 5.40 -4.64
C LEU A 257 -13.56 4.43 -5.66
N GLN A 258 -14.81 4.62 -6.08
CA GLN A 258 -15.43 3.80 -7.12
C GLN A 258 -14.76 3.98 -8.47
N TYR A 259 -14.30 5.18 -8.78
CA TYR A 259 -13.60 5.46 -10.04
C TYR A 259 -12.29 4.66 -10.17
N LEU A 260 -11.65 4.23 -9.07
CA LEU A 260 -10.50 3.30 -9.12
C LEU A 260 -10.80 1.97 -9.83
N TYR A 261 -12.07 1.57 -9.91
CA TYR A 261 -12.51 0.36 -10.63
C TYR A 261 -12.86 0.62 -12.09
N SER A 262 -12.86 1.86 -12.55
CA SER A 262 -13.14 2.21 -13.94
C SER A 262 -12.00 1.77 -14.87
N GLU A 263 -12.34 1.45 -16.13
CA GLU A 263 -11.35 1.02 -17.12
C GLU A 263 -10.18 2.01 -17.29
N PRO A 264 -10.40 3.36 -17.35
CA PRO A 264 -9.30 4.33 -17.42
C PRO A 264 -8.38 4.29 -16.19
N ALA A 265 -8.95 4.17 -14.99
CA ALA A 265 -8.17 4.09 -13.76
C ALA A 265 -7.42 2.75 -13.67
N GLN A 266 -8.03 1.65 -14.06
CA GLN A 266 -7.38 0.33 -14.10
C GLN A 266 -6.20 0.31 -15.09
N ARG A 267 -6.31 0.97 -16.27
CA ARG A 267 -5.18 1.14 -17.18
C ARG A 267 -4.04 1.94 -16.54
N LEU A 268 -4.35 3.07 -15.91
CA LEU A 268 -3.36 3.88 -15.21
C LEU A 268 -2.65 3.08 -14.11
N LEU A 269 -3.38 2.25 -13.36
CA LEU A 269 -2.81 1.34 -12.36
C LEU A 269 -1.87 0.31 -13.00
N ALA A 270 -2.29 -0.35 -14.09
CA ALA A 270 -1.47 -1.32 -14.81
C ALA A 270 -0.21 -0.67 -15.42
N GLU A 271 -0.31 0.56 -15.94
CA GLU A 271 0.84 1.35 -16.39
C GLU A 271 1.87 1.63 -15.28
N ASN A 272 1.40 1.72 -14.02
CA ASN A 272 2.25 1.88 -12.84
C ASN A 272 2.60 0.54 -12.18
N TYR A 273 2.50 -0.58 -12.91
CA TYR A 273 2.86 -1.93 -12.47
C TYR A 273 2.04 -2.47 -11.29
N TYR A 274 0.81 -1.96 -11.09
CA TYR A 274 -0.15 -2.61 -10.20
C TYR A 274 -0.97 -3.65 -10.97
N ARG A 275 -1.21 -4.78 -10.34
CA ARG A 275 -2.12 -5.80 -10.87
C ARG A 275 -3.55 -5.34 -10.65
N VAL A 276 -4.37 -5.43 -11.68
CA VAL A 276 -5.71 -4.83 -11.74
C VAL A 276 -6.82 -5.87 -11.69
N ARG A 277 -8.06 -5.42 -11.52
CA ARG A 277 -9.24 -6.28 -11.41
C ARG A 277 -10.06 -6.37 -12.70
N ASP A 278 -9.93 -5.39 -13.58
CA ASP A 278 -10.61 -5.37 -14.88
C ASP A 278 -9.98 -6.40 -15.83
N GLU A 279 -10.78 -7.38 -16.29
CA GLU A 279 -10.32 -8.50 -17.13
C GLU A 279 -9.79 -8.03 -18.48
N LYS A 280 -10.39 -6.99 -19.07
CA LYS A 280 -9.95 -6.43 -20.35
C LYS A 280 -8.57 -5.78 -20.20
N VAL A 281 -8.38 -5.00 -19.15
CA VAL A 281 -7.09 -4.37 -18.85
C VAL A 281 -6.04 -5.42 -18.47
N GLN A 282 -6.41 -6.47 -17.73
CA GLN A 282 -5.51 -7.60 -17.45
C GLN A 282 -5.02 -8.23 -18.75
N ALA A 283 -5.91 -8.46 -19.74
CA ALA A 283 -5.54 -9.01 -21.02
C ALA A 283 -4.61 -8.10 -21.82
N GLU A 284 -4.86 -6.78 -21.81
CA GLU A 284 -4.02 -5.78 -22.48
C GLU A 284 -2.59 -5.74 -21.93
N TYR A 285 -2.42 -5.93 -20.61
CA TYR A 285 -1.14 -5.83 -19.93
C TYR A 285 -0.53 -7.18 -19.53
N LYS A 286 -1.06 -8.28 -20.07
CA LYS A 286 -0.64 -9.65 -19.71
C LYS A 286 0.87 -9.87 -19.78
N GLU A 287 1.53 -9.37 -20.81
CA GLU A 287 2.99 -9.51 -21.00
C GLU A 287 3.82 -8.76 -19.93
N ARG A 288 3.20 -7.82 -19.19
CA ARG A 288 3.85 -7.05 -18.14
C ARG A 288 3.93 -7.81 -16.83
N PHE A 289 2.98 -8.70 -16.58
CA PHE A 289 2.81 -9.39 -15.31
C PHE A 289 3.01 -10.90 -15.49
N PRO A 290 4.14 -11.46 -15.02
CA PRO A 290 4.34 -12.90 -15.07
C PRO A 290 3.31 -13.63 -14.21
N ASP A 291 3.05 -14.89 -14.58
CA ASP A 291 2.18 -15.75 -13.79
C ASP A 291 2.83 -16.06 -12.44
N VAL A 292 2.09 -15.85 -11.37
CA VAL A 292 2.52 -16.09 -9.98
C VAL A 292 1.41 -16.84 -9.25
N GLN A 293 1.77 -17.91 -8.57
CA GLN A 293 0.88 -18.54 -7.60
C GLN A 293 0.78 -17.65 -6.37
N LEU A 294 -0.31 -16.92 -6.26
CA LEU A 294 -0.55 -16.01 -5.14
C LEU A 294 -1.25 -16.75 -3.99
N LYS A 295 -0.60 -16.75 -2.84
CA LYS A 295 -1.20 -17.19 -1.58
C LYS A 295 -1.85 -16.01 -0.89
N THR A 296 -2.99 -16.22 -0.29
CA THR A 296 -3.65 -15.23 0.55
C THR A 296 -3.07 -15.27 1.98
N VAL A 297 -3.36 -14.26 2.77
CA VAL A 297 -3.02 -14.28 4.21
C VAL A 297 -3.78 -15.39 4.93
N GLU A 298 -5.00 -15.64 4.49
CA GLU A 298 -5.86 -16.72 4.99
C GLU A 298 -5.25 -18.11 4.71
N ASP A 299 -4.64 -18.33 3.55
CA ASP A 299 -3.93 -19.57 3.19
C ASP A 299 -2.68 -19.79 4.07
N ILE A 300 -2.02 -18.71 4.48
CA ILE A 300 -0.74 -18.76 5.20
C ILE A 300 -0.95 -18.84 6.72
N GLY A 301 -1.86 -18.04 7.26
CA GLY A 301 -2.02 -17.88 8.71
C GLY A 301 -3.46 -17.69 9.19
N GLY A 302 -4.45 -18.07 8.40
CA GLY A 302 -5.88 -18.06 8.75
C GLY A 302 -6.54 -16.69 8.70
N SER A 303 -5.97 -15.68 9.31
CA SER A 303 -6.48 -14.29 9.25
C SER A 303 -5.40 -13.28 9.57
N TRP A 304 -5.62 -12.01 9.20
CA TRP A 304 -4.72 -10.93 9.61
C TRP A 304 -4.61 -10.79 11.13
N GLU A 305 -5.71 -10.95 11.87
CA GLU A 305 -5.69 -10.89 13.33
C GLU A 305 -4.77 -11.98 13.91
N GLN A 306 -4.92 -13.21 13.43
CA GLN A 306 -4.10 -14.35 13.88
C GLN A 306 -2.63 -14.13 13.52
N VAL A 307 -2.32 -13.76 12.29
CA VAL A 307 -0.96 -13.46 11.82
C VAL A 307 -0.32 -12.33 12.63
N MET A 308 -1.04 -11.26 12.91
CA MET A 308 -0.52 -10.16 13.73
C MET A 308 -0.19 -10.61 15.15
N LYS A 309 -1.01 -11.47 15.73
CA LYS A 309 -0.82 -12.01 17.08
C LYS A 309 0.35 -13.00 17.15
N GLU A 310 0.40 -13.96 16.23
CA GLU A 310 1.35 -15.07 16.28
C GLU A 310 2.73 -14.68 15.76
N HIS A 311 2.80 -13.87 14.71
CA HIS A 311 4.07 -13.54 14.06
C HIS A 311 4.63 -12.18 14.48
N PHE A 312 3.80 -11.13 14.57
CA PHE A 312 4.27 -9.74 14.67
C PHE A 312 4.05 -9.09 16.04
N ALA A 313 3.33 -9.71 16.96
CA ALA A 313 3.24 -9.23 18.34
C ALA A 313 4.60 -9.30 19.04
N ASN A 314 4.76 -8.57 20.17
CA ASN A 314 5.96 -8.68 20.97
C ASN A 314 6.13 -10.11 21.50
N GLY A 315 7.30 -10.69 21.25
CA GLY A 315 7.57 -12.09 21.56
C GLY A 315 6.99 -13.10 20.57
N GLY A 316 6.34 -12.65 19.50
CA GLY A 316 5.86 -13.49 18.41
C GLY A 316 6.97 -14.19 17.62
N LEU A 317 6.59 -14.99 16.63
CA LEU A 317 7.54 -15.82 15.89
C LEU A 317 8.68 -15.02 15.27
N LEU A 318 8.42 -13.84 14.70
CA LEU A 318 9.48 -12.99 14.16
C LEU A 318 10.55 -12.66 15.20
N ASP A 319 10.15 -12.28 16.43
CA ASP A 319 11.09 -11.98 17.50
C ASP A 319 11.87 -13.20 17.94
N GLN A 320 11.22 -14.38 17.94
CA GLN A 320 11.87 -15.65 18.31
C GLN A 320 12.93 -16.06 17.27
N LEU A 321 12.63 -15.92 15.98
CA LEU A 321 13.54 -16.25 14.89
C LEU A 321 14.73 -15.28 14.79
N GLN A 322 14.59 -14.05 15.22
CA GLN A 322 15.65 -13.03 15.25
C GLN A 322 16.57 -13.14 16.48
N LYS A 323 16.19 -13.91 17.50
CA LYS A 323 17.08 -14.15 18.63
C LYS A 323 18.31 -14.97 18.17
N ARG A 324 19.48 -14.41 18.44
CA ARG A 324 20.80 -15.05 18.21
C ARG A 324 21.10 -16.10 19.27
#